data_8c55bac481b96944120fcbc55ec6302e
#
_entry.id   8c55bac481b96944120fcbc55ec6302e
#
_cell.length_a   1.000
_cell.length_b   1.000
_cell.length_c   1.000
_cell.angle_alpha   90.00
_cell.angle_beta   90.00
_cell.angle_gamma   90.00
#
_symmetry.space_group_name_H-M   'P 1'
#
loop_
_entity.id
_entity.type
_entity.pdbx_description
1 polymer ?
#
loop_
_entity_poly.entity_id
_entity_poly.type
_entity_poly.pdbx_seq_one_letter_code
_entity_poly.pdbx_strand_id
1 'polypeptide(L)'
;MAATPRDADIKSFVIQASKDEGRGVDVKEGMSSFAFYENIMSNHITALVKVTDTGNSIERDGKKVSILEGLPIRGGEEIRFNIEDSNKNKLQGELYLNKIMDNAQTTKQDSFTIQCVSKESFTNEMQRVTKRYEGKISENVTKILQEIMKADFKPENIEETSNTYNFIGNDRKPFYICTWLGTKSIPTENYGKTGGFFFYQTQDGMNFKSVDNLLGQDIKKKYVSNDSDALPQEYDDKILNYDMNRSVDLGSNLTLGAYNNRTIYFDPYQFKYTAKTFNITEQEGVKHTGGSNEDFDFINPIFTETPTRLMSAILDLGTLPTGADAKAQL
;
A
#
# COMPACT_ATOMS: atom_id res chain seq x y z
N MET A 1 26.54 -16.14 16.82
CA MET A 1 25.28 -16.83 17.18
C MET A 1 24.31 -16.48 16.09
N ALA A 2 23.72 -17.47 15.44
CA ALA A 2 22.68 -17.20 14.46
C ALA A 2 21.48 -16.59 15.20
N ALA A 3 21.15 -15.34 14.88
CA ALA A 3 19.99 -14.67 15.43
C ALA A 3 18.75 -15.42 14.94
N THR A 4 17.84 -15.74 15.86
CA THR A 4 16.55 -16.31 15.45
C THR A 4 15.73 -15.22 14.79
N PRO A 5 15.08 -15.47 13.65
CA PRO A 5 14.36 -14.43 12.90
C PRO A 5 13.10 -13.89 13.62
N ARG A 6 12.88 -14.28 14.87
CA ARG A 6 11.75 -13.87 15.71
C ARG A 6 12.12 -12.99 16.89
N ASP A 7 13.42 -12.77 17.15
CA ASP A 7 13.84 -11.98 18.28
C ASP A 7 13.85 -10.49 17.92
N ALA A 8 12.90 -9.76 18.48
CA ALA A 8 12.85 -8.31 18.41
C ALA A 8 12.94 -7.73 19.82
N ASP A 9 13.77 -6.70 20.00
CA ASP A 9 13.90 -5.96 21.25
C ASP A 9 13.02 -4.71 21.20
N ILE A 10 11.98 -4.70 22.00
CA ILE A 10 11.07 -3.56 22.13
C ILE A 10 11.70 -2.55 23.07
N LYS A 11 12.29 -1.50 22.52
CA LYS A 11 12.93 -0.44 23.32
C LYS A 11 11.90 0.40 24.04
N SER A 12 10.83 0.80 23.35
CA SER A 12 9.72 1.56 23.93
C SER A 12 8.45 1.38 23.09
N PHE A 13 7.31 1.41 23.76
CA PHE A 13 5.99 1.46 23.15
C PHE A 13 5.07 2.32 24.02
N VAL A 14 5.01 3.61 23.73
CA VAL A 14 4.38 4.62 24.58
C VAL A 14 3.06 5.08 23.99
N ILE A 15 1.98 4.92 24.76
CA ILE A 15 0.66 5.49 24.44
C ILE A 15 0.54 6.82 25.17
N GLN A 16 0.31 7.91 24.44
CA GLN A 16 0.14 9.24 25.00
C GLN A 16 -1.34 9.58 25.16
N ALA A 17 -1.73 10.09 26.33
CA ALA A 17 -3.10 10.57 26.53
C ALA A 17 -3.38 11.82 25.71
N SER A 18 -4.52 11.87 24.99
CA SER A 18 -4.88 12.92 24.04
C SER A 18 -5.00 14.33 24.65
N LYS A 19 -5.15 14.46 25.96
CA LYS A 19 -5.40 15.76 26.64
C LYS A 19 -4.31 16.22 27.59
N ASP A 20 -3.44 15.34 28.02
CA ASP A 20 -2.35 15.68 28.95
C ASP A 20 -1.01 15.47 28.25
N GLU A 21 -0.48 16.54 27.65
CA GLU A 21 0.89 16.59 27.13
C GLU A 21 1.87 16.24 28.29
N GLY A 22 2.27 15.02 28.38
CA GLY A 22 3.20 14.53 29.41
C GLY A 22 2.76 13.24 30.11
N ARG A 23 1.53 12.79 29.97
CA ARG A 23 1.12 11.48 30.47
C ARG A 23 1.20 10.45 29.35
N GLY A 24 2.35 9.81 29.23
CA GLY A 24 2.54 8.63 28.39
C GLY A 24 2.74 7.40 29.26
N VAL A 25 2.20 6.28 28.85
CA VAL A 25 2.43 4.97 29.47
C VAL A 25 3.18 4.08 28.51
N ASP A 26 4.35 3.59 28.94
CA ASP A 26 5.09 2.58 28.21
C ASP A 26 4.49 1.20 28.50
N VAL A 27 3.86 0.61 27.49
CA VAL A 27 3.18 -0.69 27.62
C VAL A 27 4.03 -1.87 27.14
N LYS A 28 5.34 -1.64 26.89
CA LYS A 28 6.24 -2.66 26.33
C LYS A 28 6.27 -3.96 27.13
N GLU A 29 6.23 -3.88 28.48
CA GLU A 29 6.28 -5.06 29.34
C GLU A 29 5.00 -5.91 29.29
N GLY A 30 3.85 -5.29 28.97
CA GLY A 30 2.57 -5.98 28.79
C GLY A 30 2.32 -6.43 27.36
N MET A 31 3.19 -6.08 26.42
CA MET A 31 2.99 -6.36 25.01
C MET A 31 3.32 -7.83 24.69
N SER A 32 2.31 -8.57 24.24
CA SER A 32 2.46 -9.99 23.89
C SER A 32 2.68 -10.22 22.38
N SER A 33 2.23 -9.31 21.52
CA SER A 33 2.50 -9.35 20.09
C SER A 33 2.38 -7.97 19.47
N PHE A 34 3.19 -7.75 18.42
CA PHE A 34 3.15 -6.57 17.56
C PHE A 34 3.21 -7.01 16.11
N ALA A 35 2.25 -6.56 15.31
CA ALA A 35 2.22 -6.80 13.88
C ALA A 35 2.08 -5.45 13.15
N PHE A 36 3.03 -5.15 12.30
CA PHE A 36 3.08 -3.93 11.50
C PHE A 36 2.85 -4.27 10.03
N TYR A 37 1.91 -3.59 9.40
CA TYR A 37 1.48 -3.89 8.04
C TYR A 37 1.74 -2.72 7.10
N GLU A 38 2.63 -2.95 6.16
CA GLU A 38 2.81 -2.15 4.95
C GLU A 38 2.33 -2.97 3.75
N ASN A 39 1.51 -2.38 2.92
CA ASN A 39 0.95 -3.08 1.77
C ASN A 39 0.78 -2.10 0.61
N ILE A 40 1.28 -2.46 -0.58
CA ILE A 40 1.12 -1.65 -1.81
C ILE A 40 -0.35 -1.45 -2.21
N MET A 41 -1.25 -2.27 -1.71
CA MET A 41 -2.70 -2.15 -1.93
C MET A 41 -3.40 -1.34 -0.83
N SER A 42 -2.67 -0.86 0.18
CA SER A 42 -3.23 -0.07 1.29
C SER A 42 -2.69 1.35 1.27
N ASN A 43 -3.59 2.30 1.37
CA ASN A 43 -3.26 3.73 1.36
C ASN A 43 -2.73 4.24 2.71
N HIS A 44 -2.69 3.40 3.73
CA HIS A 44 -2.22 3.75 5.06
C HIS A 44 -1.60 2.55 5.76
N ILE A 45 -0.72 2.85 6.70
CA ILE A 45 -0.10 1.86 7.57
C ILE A 45 -1.09 1.44 8.66
N THR A 46 -1.10 0.16 8.97
CA THR A 46 -1.86 -0.40 10.09
C THR A 46 -0.95 -1.21 10.98
N ALA A 47 -1.14 -1.14 12.30
CA ALA A 47 -0.49 -2.04 13.22
C ALA A 47 -1.50 -2.64 14.21
N LEU A 48 -1.25 -3.87 14.62
CA LEU A 48 -1.99 -4.56 15.66
C LEU A 48 -1.07 -4.85 16.84
N VAL A 49 -1.50 -4.46 18.01
CA VAL A 49 -0.75 -4.62 19.26
C VAL A 49 -1.61 -5.33 20.27
N LYS A 50 -1.18 -6.49 20.72
CA LYS A 50 -1.86 -7.21 21.80
C LYS A 50 -1.16 -6.90 23.12
N VAL A 51 -1.90 -6.36 24.06
CA VAL A 51 -1.43 -5.97 25.40
C VAL A 51 -2.16 -6.79 26.44
N THR A 52 -1.40 -7.24 27.43
CA THR A 52 -1.93 -7.88 28.65
C THR A 52 -1.52 -7.06 29.85
N ASP A 53 -2.46 -6.54 30.57
CA ASP A 53 -2.29 -5.70 31.75
C ASP A 53 -2.71 -6.47 33.01
N THR A 54 -1.83 -6.47 34.01
CA THR A 54 -2.08 -7.13 35.29
C THR A 54 -2.77 -6.23 36.32
N GLY A 55 -3.28 -5.07 35.87
CA GLY A 55 -4.14 -4.19 36.69
C GLY A 55 -3.40 -3.23 37.64
N ASN A 56 -2.08 -3.13 37.53
CA ASN A 56 -1.27 -2.28 38.39
C ASN A 56 -0.32 -1.36 37.62
N SER A 57 -0.60 -1.11 36.35
CA SER A 57 0.33 -0.46 35.41
C SER A 57 0.36 1.05 35.55
N ILE A 58 -0.69 1.66 36.09
CA ILE A 58 -0.81 3.13 36.21
C ILE A 58 -1.22 3.49 37.64
N GLU A 59 -0.62 4.55 38.18
CA GLU A 59 -1.06 5.16 39.44
C GLU A 59 -1.94 6.38 39.12
N ARG A 60 -3.20 6.33 39.62
CA ARG A 60 -4.16 7.43 39.51
C ARG A 60 -4.79 7.68 40.88
N ASP A 61 -4.67 8.93 41.37
CA ASP A 61 -5.21 9.37 42.65
C ASP A 61 -4.77 8.49 43.84
N GLY A 62 -3.49 8.02 43.79
CA GLY A 62 -2.91 7.14 44.83
C GLY A 62 -3.38 5.69 44.78
N LYS A 63 -4.14 5.31 43.70
CA LYS A 63 -4.56 3.93 43.45
C LYS A 63 -3.92 3.40 42.15
N LYS A 64 -3.52 2.15 42.21
CA LYS A 64 -3.05 1.44 41.03
C LYS A 64 -4.25 0.94 40.23
N VAL A 65 -4.29 1.29 38.96
CA VAL A 65 -5.39 0.98 38.04
C VAL A 65 -4.83 0.36 36.75
N SER A 66 -5.72 -0.24 35.96
CA SER A 66 -5.38 -0.78 34.64
C SER A 66 -5.06 0.34 33.64
N ILE A 67 -4.40 -0.01 32.53
CA ILE A 67 -4.12 0.92 31.43
C ILE A 67 -5.39 1.57 30.90
N LEU A 68 -6.44 0.79 30.69
CA LEU A 68 -7.72 1.27 30.15
C LEU A 68 -8.45 2.21 31.13
N GLU A 69 -8.31 1.99 32.43
CA GLU A 69 -8.91 2.86 33.45
C GLU A 69 -8.08 4.11 33.73
N GLY A 70 -6.75 3.97 33.70
CA GLY A 70 -5.82 5.05 34.02
C GLY A 70 -5.59 6.04 32.92
N LEU A 71 -5.55 5.57 31.67
CA LEU A 71 -5.51 6.40 30.48
C LEU A 71 -6.95 6.56 29.94
N PRO A 72 -7.46 7.77 29.80
CA PRO A 72 -8.77 8.01 29.20
C PRO A 72 -8.71 7.78 27.70
N ILE A 73 -8.50 6.52 27.27
CA ILE A 73 -8.41 6.13 25.87
C ILE A 73 -9.77 6.30 25.21
N ARG A 74 -9.83 7.13 24.17
CA ARG A 74 -11.05 7.46 23.43
C ARG A 74 -10.93 7.26 21.93
N GLY A 75 -9.73 6.96 21.45
CA GLY A 75 -9.34 6.93 20.05
C GLY A 75 -8.62 8.21 19.62
N GLY A 76 -7.62 8.07 18.78
CA GLY A 76 -6.77 9.15 18.32
C GLY A 76 -5.56 9.45 19.23
N GLU A 77 -5.33 8.65 20.28
CA GLU A 77 -4.13 8.74 21.09
C GLU A 77 -2.90 8.43 20.24
N GLU A 78 -1.85 9.23 20.41
CA GLU A 78 -0.58 9.03 19.74
C GLU A 78 0.19 7.86 20.37
N ILE A 79 0.72 7.02 19.51
CA ILE A 79 1.51 5.86 19.91
C ILE A 79 2.90 5.99 19.30
N ARG A 80 3.92 6.13 20.13
CA ARG A 80 5.31 6.14 19.70
C ARG A 80 5.96 4.81 20.01
N PHE A 81 6.59 4.22 19.02
CA PHE A 81 7.25 2.93 19.18
C PHE A 81 8.66 2.94 18.63
N ASN A 82 9.52 2.12 19.26
CA ASN A 82 10.89 1.87 18.83
C ASN A 82 11.20 0.40 19.09
N ILE A 83 11.37 -0.35 18.03
CA ILE A 83 11.62 -1.79 18.02
C ILE A 83 12.91 -2.02 17.24
N GLU A 84 13.79 -2.85 17.76
CA GLU A 84 15.06 -3.20 17.14
C GLU A 84 15.12 -4.72 16.93
N ASP A 85 15.44 -5.15 15.72
CA ASP A 85 15.65 -6.56 15.43
C ASP A 85 17.06 -7.02 15.88
N SER A 86 17.32 -8.32 15.83
CA SER A 86 18.62 -8.89 16.18
C SER A 86 19.76 -8.45 15.25
N ASN A 87 19.46 -7.91 14.07
CA ASN A 87 20.41 -7.31 13.13
C ASN A 87 20.61 -5.80 13.34
N LYS A 88 20.00 -5.24 14.39
CA LYS A 88 19.98 -3.81 14.70
C LYS A 88 19.26 -2.92 13.70
N ASN A 89 18.42 -3.51 12.86
CA ASN A 89 17.48 -2.72 12.07
C ASN A 89 16.42 -2.16 13.00
N LYS A 90 16.10 -0.87 12.81
CA LYS A 90 15.14 -0.17 13.66
C LYS A 90 13.83 0.02 12.95
N LEU A 91 12.76 -0.37 13.60
CA LEU A 91 11.40 -0.01 13.24
C LEU A 91 10.89 0.98 14.29
N GLN A 92 10.78 2.23 13.91
CA GLN A 92 10.36 3.32 14.80
C GLN A 92 9.40 4.26 14.08
N GLY A 93 8.49 4.85 14.83
CA GLY A 93 7.54 5.80 14.24
C GLY A 93 6.43 6.20 15.19
N GLU A 94 5.46 6.90 14.61
CA GLU A 94 4.26 7.37 15.28
C GLU A 94 3.03 6.79 14.57
N LEU A 95 2.15 6.20 15.36
CA LEU A 95 0.85 5.72 14.92
C LEU A 95 -0.23 6.28 15.85
N TYR A 96 -1.47 6.14 15.46
CA TYR A 96 -2.59 6.63 16.23
C TYR A 96 -3.56 5.49 16.54
N LEU A 97 -4.05 5.46 17.76
CA LEU A 97 -5.04 4.48 18.19
C LEU A 97 -6.35 4.69 17.43
N ASN A 98 -6.73 3.68 16.66
CA ASN A 98 -8.00 3.69 15.93
C ASN A 98 -9.10 2.94 16.67
N LYS A 99 -8.78 1.74 17.18
CA LYS A 99 -9.76 0.85 17.75
C LYS A 99 -9.15 -0.06 18.81
N ILE A 100 -9.92 -0.36 19.83
CA ILE A 100 -9.63 -1.44 20.79
C ILE A 100 -10.55 -2.61 20.45
N MET A 101 -9.99 -3.81 20.37
CA MET A 101 -10.66 -5.05 20.04
C MET A 101 -10.32 -6.11 21.09
N ASP A 102 -11.10 -7.19 21.12
CA ASP A 102 -10.84 -8.39 21.90
C ASP A 102 -10.56 -8.09 23.39
N ASN A 103 -11.34 -7.20 23.98
CA ASN A 103 -11.20 -6.88 25.39
C ASN A 103 -11.73 -8.03 26.25
N ALA A 104 -10.80 -8.75 26.87
CA ALA A 104 -11.10 -9.82 27.84
C ALA A 104 -10.61 -9.42 29.23
N GLN A 105 -11.56 -9.17 30.11
CA GLN A 105 -11.29 -8.77 31.49
C GLN A 105 -11.51 -9.95 32.43
N THR A 106 -10.50 -10.20 33.26
CA THR A 106 -10.58 -11.14 34.39
C THR A 106 -10.30 -10.40 35.69
N THR A 107 -10.51 -11.04 36.83
CA THR A 107 -10.21 -10.44 38.14
C THR A 107 -8.71 -10.13 38.38
N LYS A 108 -7.81 -10.65 37.53
CA LYS A 108 -6.37 -10.54 37.70
C LYS A 108 -5.65 -9.88 36.53
N GLN A 109 -6.28 -9.84 35.36
CA GLN A 109 -5.63 -9.27 34.16
C GLN A 109 -6.66 -8.84 33.13
N ASP A 110 -6.33 -7.79 32.40
CA ASP A 110 -7.03 -7.32 31.23
C ASP A 110 -6.18 -7.65 29.98
N SER A 111 -6.78 -8.22 28.95
CA SER A 111 -6.12 -8.45 27.67
C SER A 111 -6.94 -7.78 26.57
N PHE A 112 -6.29 -6.96 25.77
CA PHE A 112 -6.93 -6.24 24.68
C PHE A 112 -6.00 -6.09 23.49
N THR A 113 -6.59 -5.94 22.32
CA THR A 113 -5.85 -5.68 21.07
C THR A 113 -6.10 -4.24 20.61
N ILE A 114 -5.03 -3.49 20.42
CA ILE A 114 -5.09 -2.13 19.88
C ILE A 114 -4.84 -2.21 18.37
N GLN A 115 -5.73 -1.65 17.58
CA GLN A 115 -5.50 -1.36 16.18
C GLN A 115 -5.04 0.09 16.04
N CYS A 116 -3.85 0.26 15.48
CA CYS A 116 -3.24 1.55 15.21
C CYS A 116 -3.24 1.83 13.71
N VAL A 117 -3.32 3.10 13.33
CA VAL A 117 -3.23 3.56 11.94
C VAL A 117 -2.32 4.77 11.85
N SER A 118 -1.82 5.07 10.66
CA SER A 118 -1.08 6.30 10.41
C SER A 118 -1.97 7.53 10.51
N LYS A 119 -1.39 8.69 10.78
CA LYS A 119 -2.08 10.00 10.88
C LYS A 119 -2.87 10.31 9.62
N GLU A 120 -2.33 9.97 8.47
CA GLU A 120 -2.91 10.22 7.15
C GLU A 120 -4.28 9.54 6.98
N SER A 121 -4.48 8.39 7.64
CA SER A 121 -5.78 7.71 7.64
C SER A 121 -6.88 8.59 8.23
N PHE A 122 -6.63 9.25 9.37
CA PHE A 122 -7.60 10.18 9.97
C PHE A 122 -7.75 11.46 9.16
N THR A 123 -6.64 12.01 8.65
CA THR A 123 -6.68 13.20 7.80
C THR A 123 -7.54 12.95 6.56
N ASN A 124 -7.42 11.77 5.94
CA ASN A 124 -8.25 11.38 4.81
C ASN A 124 -9.75 11.38 5.13
N GLU A 125 -10.13 10.96 6.34
CA GLU A 125 -11.54 10.98 6.76
C GLU A 125 -12.09 12.41 6.97
N MET A 126 -11.23 13.33 7.43
CA MET A 126 -11.61 14.69 7.75
C MET A 126 -11.55 15.65 6.55
N GLN A 127 -10.77 15.34 5.53
CA GLN A 127 -10.52 16.23 4.41
C GLN A 127 -11.30 15.83 3.15
N ARG A 128 -11.54 16.83 2.28
CA ARG A 128 -12.21 16.65 0.98
C ARG A 128 -11.48 17.42 -0.11
N VAL A 129 -11.46 16.82 -1.30
CA VAL A 129 -10.89 17.41 -2.51
C VAL A 129 -12.00 18.07 -3.28
N THR A 130 -12.02 19.41 -3.30
CA THR A 130 -13.10 20.22 -3.92
C THR A 130 -12.63 21.05 -5.09
N LYS A 131 -11.32 21.30 -5.19
CA LYS A 131 -10.73 22.17 -6.22
C LYS A 131 -10.73 21.53 -7.61
N ARG A 132 -10.57 22.38 -8.62
CA ARG A 132 -10.20 21.99 -9.98
C ARG A 132 -8.69 21.76 -10.05
N TYR A 133 -8.30 20.70 -10.73
CA TYR A 133 -6.93 20.33 -10.98
C TYR A 133 -6.66 20.21 -12.47
N GLU A 134 -5.50 20.67 -12.89
CA GLU A 134 -5.04 20.67 -14.28
C GLU A 134 -3.56 20.26 -14.34
N GLY A 135 -3.14 19.74 -15.48
CA GLY A 135 -1.75 19.37 -15.73
C GLY A 135 -1.44 17.90 -15.44
N LYS A 136 -0.17 17.60 -15.20
CA LYS A 136 0.28 16.22 -14.97
C LYS A 136 -0.35 15.63 -13.71
N ILE A 137 -0.67 14.33 -13.79
CA ILE A 137 -1.32 13.64 -12.66
C ILE A 137 -0.38 13.62 -11.44
N SER A 138 0.90 13.35 -11.62
CA SER A 138 1.88 13.34 -10.52
C SER A 138 1.95 14.68 -9.77
N GLU A 139 1.90 15.81 -10.49
CA GLU A 139 1.85 17.13 -9.88
C GLU A 139 0.57 17.35 -9.06
N ASN A 140 -0.56 16.85 -9.57
CA ASN A 140 -1.85 16.95 -8.89
C ASN A 140 -1.89 16.08 -7.63
N VAL A 141 -1.33 14.88 -7.67
CA VAL A 141 -1.14 14.01 -6.49
C VAL A 141 -0.27 14.73 -5.46
N THR A 142 0.86 15.30 -5.88
CA THR A 142 1.74 16.08 -5.00
C THR A 142 1.00 17.25 -4.32
N LYS A 143 0.22 18.02 -5.07
CA LYS A 143 -0.59 19.13 -4.52
C LYS A 143 -1.61 18.63 -3.49
N ILE A 144 -2.29 17.51 -3.75
CA ILE A 144 -3.24 16.91 -2.82
C ILE A 144 -2.54 16.49 -1.52
N LEU A 145 -1.39 15.83 -1.62
CA LEU A 145 -0.61 15.41 -0.46
C LEU A 145 -0.10 16.59 0.37
N GLN A 146 0.42 17.63 -0.28
CA GLN A 146 0.98 18.80 0.39
C GLN A 146 -0.09 19.74 0.97
N GLU A 147 -1.07 20.15 0.15
CA GLU A 147 -2.01 21.21 0.51
C GLU A 147 -3.17 20.71 1.37
N ILE A 148 -3.67 19.49 1.08
CA ILE A 148 -4.86 18.94 1.72
C ILE A 148 -4.50 17.98 2.84
N MET A 149 -3.66 17.00 2.55
CA MET A 149 -3.29 15.97 3.50
C MET A 149 -2.22 16.45 4.48
N LYS A 150 -1.34 17.35 4.06
CA LYS A 150 -0.13 17.75 4.80
C LYS A 150 0.66 16.52 5.23
N ALA A 151 0.74 15.54 4.33
CA ALA A 151 1.37 14.26 4.56
C ALA A 151 2.86 14.33 4.29
N ASP A 152 3.61 13.53 5.02
CA ASP A 152 5.03 13.37 4.79
C ASP A 152 5.27 12.43 3.60
N PHE A 153 6.11 12.85 2.68
CA PHE A 153 6.60 12.03 1.57
C PHE A 153 7.93 12.58 1.04
N LYS A 154 8.72 11.70 0.47
CA LYS A 154 9.94 12.09 -0.25
C LYS A 154 9.57 12.37 -1.71
N PRO A 155 10.16 13.39 -2.37
CA PRO A 155 9.88 13.68 -3.79
C PRO A 155 10.09 12.47 -4.70
N GLU A 156 11.09 11.64 -4.42
CA GLU A 156 11.43 10.41 -5.14
C GLU A 156 10.36 9.30 -5.02
N ASN A 157 9.44 9.43 -4.06
CA ASN A 157 8.34 8.50 -3.88
C ASN A 157 7.15 8.79 -4.80
N ILE A 158 7.14 9.96 -5.44
CA ILE A 158 6.11 10.34 -6.41
C ILE A 158 6.72 10.28 -7.81
N GLU A 159 6.40 9.21 -8.52
CA GLU A 159 6.88 9.01 -9.89
C GLU A 159 6.19 9.97 -10.85
N GLU A 160 6.96 10.57 -11.76
CA GLU A 160 6.45 11.49 -12.76
C GLU A 160 5.58 10.75 -13.78
N THR A 161 4.42 11.34 -14.10
CA THR A 161 3.51 10.83 -15.13
C THR A 161 3.69 11.56 -16.45
N SER A 162 3.60 10.83 -17.58
CA SER A 162 3.71 11.41 -18.92
C SER A 162 2.46 12.14 -19.37
N ASN A 163 1.30 11.74 -18.85
CA ASN A 163 0.01 12.27 -19.27
C ASN A 163 -0.53 13.36 -18.33
N THR A 164 -1.33 14.23 -18.92
CA THR A 164 -2.11 15.24 -18.21
C THR A 164 -3.54 14.76 -18.01
N TYR A 165 -4.17 15.18 -16.93
CA TYR A 165 -5.55 14.83 -16.65
C TYR A 165 -6.25 15.94 -15.86
N ASN A 166 -7.25 16.56 -16.46
CA ASN A 166 -7.98 17.65 -15.82
C ASN A 166 -9.26 17.13 -15.18
N PHE A 167 -9.46 17.46 -13.90
CA PHE A 167 -10.60 16.99 -13.13
C PHE A 167 -11.03 17.97 -12.04
N ILE A 168 -12.22 17.73 -11.53
CA ILE A 168 -12.74 18.39 -10.32
C ILE A 168 -12.84 17.33 -9.22
N GLY A 169 -12.44 17.65 -8.01
CA GLY A 169 -12.40 16.73 -6.89
C GLY A 169 -13.74 16.18 -6.43
N ASN A 170 -14.85 16.83 -6.77
CA ASN A 170 -16.23 16.41 -6.47
C ASN A 170 -16.47 15.99 -5.01
N ASP A 171 -15.84 16.70 -4.09
CA ASP A 171 -15.96 16.49 -2.64
C ASP A 171 -15.58 15.05 -2.18
N ARG A 172 -14.68 14.41 -2.94
CA ARG A 172 -14.17 13.07 -2.63
C ARG A 172 -13.01 13.14 -1.65
N LYS A 173 -12.79 12.02 -0.93
CA LYS A 173 -11.66 11.85 -0.02
C LYS A 173 -10.33 11.85 -0.79
N PRO A 174 -9.24 12.39 -0.20
CA PRO A 174 -7.93 12.44 -0.87
C PRO A 174 -7.41 11.07 -1.34
N PHE A 175 -7.46 10.05 -0.51
CA PHE A 175 -7.01 8.70 -0.88
C PHE A 175 -7.78 8.14 -2.07
N TYR A 176 -9.10 8.34 -2.09
CA TYR A 176 -9.93 7.94 -3.21
C TYR A 176 -9.46 8.60 -4.52
N ILE A 177 -9.22 9.92 -4.49
CA ILE A 177 -8.76 10.65 -5.67
C ILE A 177 -7.38 10.17 -6.11
N CYS A 178 -6.41 10.03 -5.19
CA CYS A 178 -5.07 9.56 -5.54
C CYS A 178 -5.08 8.14 -6.12
N THR A 179 -5.86 7.23 -5.55
CA THR A 179 -6.01 5.86 -6.07
C THR A 179 -6.69 5.87 -7.44
N TRP A 180 -7.76 6.67 -7.59
CA TRP A 180 -8.44 6.82 -8.88
C TRP A 180 -7.53 7.41 -9.96
N LEU A 181 -6.72 8.41 -9.63
CA LEU A 181 -5.72 8.96 -10.53
C LEU A 181 -4.65 7.93 -10.91
N GLY A 182 -4.31 7.01 -10.02
CA GLY A 182 -3.42 5.89 -10.32
C GLY A 182 -3.88 5.03 -11.49
N THR A 183 -5.20 4.84 -11.64
CA THR A 183 -5.78 4.08 -12.77
C THR A 183 -5.73 4.84 -14.10
N LYS A 184 -5.45 6.14 -14.07
CA LYS A 184 -5.37 7.03 -15.24
C LYS A 184 -3.95 7.40 -15.60
N SER A 185 -2.99 7.07 -14.74
CA SER A 185 -1.60 7.47 -14.86
C SER A 185 -0.85 6.58 -15.83
N ILE A 186 0.01 7.21 -16.62
CA ILE A 186 0.92 6.55 -17.56
C ILE A 186 2.34 6.94 -17.14
N PRO A 187 3.25 5.98 -16.97
CA PRO A 187 4.64 6.27 -16.63
C PRO A 187 5.34 7.02 -17.76
N THR A 188 6.44 7.68 -17.43
CA THR A 188 7.33 8.29 -18.43
C THR A 188 8.04 7.21 -19.25
N GLU A 189 8.56 7.55 -20.41
CA GLU A 189 9.04 6.62 -21.44
C GLU A 189 10.10 5.58 -21.03
N ASN A 190 10.75 5.77 -19.88
CA ASN A 190 11.80 4.87 -19.40
C ASN A 190 11.31 3.56 -18.80
N TYR A 191 10.03 3.46 -18.53
CA TYR A 191 9.38 2.27 -18.00
C TYR A 191 8.34 1.82 -19.02
N GLY A 192 8.06 0.54 -19.08
CA GLY A 192 7.08 -0.01 -20.02
C GLY A 192 5.78 0.81 -20.06
N LYS A 193 5.00 0.65 -21.12
CA LYS A 193 3.74 1.40 -21.33
C LYS A 193 2.52 0.67 -20.76
N THR A 194 2.71 -0.21 -19.79
CA THR A 194 1.66 -1.07 -19.26
C THR A 194 0.61 -0.30 -18.46
N GLY A 195 0.94 0.89 -17.97
CA GLY A 195 -0.01 1.73 -17.24
C GLY A 195 -0.42 1.16 -15.87
N GLY A 196 -0.82 2.04 -15.00
CA GLY A 196 -1.24 1.69 -13.65
C GLY A 196 -0.20 2.06 -12.61
N PHE A 197 -0.69 2.82 -11.62
CA PHE A 197 0.09 3.27 -10.49
C PHE A 197 -0.56 2.77 -9.22
N PHE A 198 0.28 2.42 -8.25
CA PHE A 198 -0.15 2.19 -6.88
C PHE A 198 0.03 3.45 -6.06
N PHE A 199 -0.95 3.72 -5.21
CA PHE A 199 -0.91 4.75 -4.19
C PHE A 199 -0.95 4.09 -2.83
N TYR A 200 0.14 4.16 -2.08
CA TYR A 200 0.31 3.42 -0.83
C TYR A 200 1.22 4.16 0.14
N GLN A 201 1.19 3.75 1.39
CA GLN A 201 2.06 4.29 2.44
C GLN A 201 3.03 3.24 2.95
N THR A 202 4.28 3.66 3.15
CA THR A 202 5.33 2.92 3.84
C THR A 202 5.91 3.75 4.97
N GLN A 203 6.81 3.18 5.74
CA GLN A 203 7.56 3.90 6.78
C GLN A 203 8.28 5.15 6.22
N ASP A 204 8.64 5.13 4.94
CA ASP A 204 9.27 6.26 4.25
C ASP A 204 8.29 7.35 3.78
N GLY A 205 7.00 7.20 4.08
CA GLY A 205 5.94 8.14 3.72
C GLY A 205 5.04 7.64 2.59
N MET A 206 4.29 8.60 1.99
CA MET A 206 3.35 8.32 0.91
C MET A 206 4.10 8.05 -0.40
N ASN A 207 3.61 7.07 -1.16
CA ASN A 207 4.18 6.63 -2.43
C ASN A 207 3.14 6.66 -3.54
N PHE A 208 3.57 7.06 -4.74
CA PHE A 208 2.80 6.98 -5.96
C PHE A 208 3.72 6.49 -7.08
N LYS A 209 3.71 5.18 -7.35
CA LYS A 209 4.66 4.53 -8.26
C LYS A 209 3.96 3.60 -9.23
N SER A 210 4.49 3.55 -10.45
CA SER A 210 4.00 2.61 -11.47
C SER A 210 4.38 1.17 -11.13
N VAL A 211 3.59 0.23 -11.63
CA VAL A 211 3.91 -1.20 -11.55
C VAL A 211 5.26 -1.48 -12.21
N ASP A 212 5.54 -0.83 -13.33
CA ASP A 212 6.79 -0.99 -14.08
C ASP A 212 8.00 -0.55 -13.27
N ASN A 213 7.90 0.60 -12.57
CA ASN A 213 8.96 1.08 -11.67
C ASN A 213 9.20 0.09 -10.53
N LEU A 214 8.13 -0.40 -9.91
CA LEU A 214 8.24 -1.35 -8.80
C LEU A 214 8.89 -2.66 -9.23
N LEU A 215 8.57 -3.17 -10.42
CA LEU A 215 9.20 -4.38 -10.97
C LEU A 215 10.62 -4.14 -11.49
N GLY A 216 10.94 -2.90 -11.87
CA GLY A 216 12.26 -2.52 -12.41
C GLY A 216 13.32 -2.24 -11.35
N GLN A 217 13.00 -2.32 -10.05
CA GLN A 217 13.95 -2.04 -8.97
C GLN A 217 15.02 -3.13 -8.84
N ASP A 218 16.18 -2.73 -8.36
CA ASP A 218 17.24 -3.68 -8.01
C ASP A 218 16.83 -4.59 -6.85
N ILE A 219 17.42 -5.78 -6.82
CA ILE A 219 17.19 -6.76 -5.76
C ILE A 219 17.64 -6.16 -4.42
N LYS A 220 16.70 -5.97 -3.51
CA LYS A 220 16.97 -5.41 -2.19
C LYS A 220 17.43 -6.47 -1.19
N LYS A 221 16.86 -7.68 -1.25
CA LYS A 221 17.17 -8.80 -0.37
C LYS A 221 17.07 -10.13 -1.11
N LYS A 222 17.92 -11.07 -0.73
CA LYS A 222 17.89 -12.45 -1.24
C LYS A 222 17.40 -13.39 -0.15
N TYR A 223 16.40 -14.17 -0.46
CA TYR A 223 15.82 -15.17 0.42
C TYR A 223 16.09 -16.57 -0.09
N VAL A 224 16.25 -17.52 0.82
CA VAL A 224 16.42 -18.94 0.48
C VAL A 224 15.34 -19.77 1.17
N SER A 225 14.82 -20.77 0.47
CA SER A 225 13.99 -21.84 1.05
C SER A 225 14.82 -23.13 1.07
N ASN A 226 15.25 -23.54 2.26
CA ASN A 226 15.97 -24.78 2.48
C ASN A 226 15.61 -25.36 3.85
N ASP A 227 15.86 -26.66 4.03
CA ASP A 227 15.59 -27.37 5.29
C ASP A 227 16.74 -27.23 6.31
N SER A 228 17.87 -26.65 5.92
CA SER A 228 19.00 -26.43 6.81
C SER A 228 18.77 -25.27 7.76
N ASP A 229 19.14 -25.41 9.03
CA ASP A 229 19.05 -24.30 10.00
C ASP A 229 20.07 -23.18 9.71
N ALA A 230 21.10 -23.44 8.92
CA ALA A 230 22.11 -22.47 8.55
C ALA A 230 21.69 -21.66 7.31
N LEU A 231 21.83 -20.34 7.40
CA LEU A 231 21.65 -19.43 6.28
C LEU A 231 22.89 -19.47 5.37
N PRO A 232 22.78 -19.73 4.05
CA PRO A 232 23.91 -19.65 3.13
C PRO A 232 24.47 -18.23 3.04
N GLN A 233 25.77 -18.10 2.75
CA GLN A 233 26.50 -16.81 2.78
C GLN A 233 25.96 -15.71 1.83
N GLU A 234 25.23 -16.08 0.79
CA GLU A 234 24.75 -15.12 -0.23
C GLU A 234 23.31 -14.68 -0.01
N TYR A 235 22.67 -15.11 1.08
CA TYR A 235 21.28 -14.83 1.36
C TYR A 235 21.12 -14.02 2.65
N ASP A 236 20.15 -13.09 2.63
CA ASP A 236 19.87 -12.19 3.75
C ASP A 236 18.98 -12.84 4.81
N ASP A 237 18.01 -13.64 4.34
CA ASP A 237 16.99 -14.24 5.19
C ASP A 237 16.52 -15.61 4.66
N LYS A 238 15.81 -16.35 5.51
CA LYS A 238 15.21 -17.66 5.18
C LYS A 238 13.71 -17.52 5.04
N ILE A 239 13.15 -18.21 4.01
CA ILE A 239 11.71 -18.39 3.85
C ILE A 239 11.27 -19.49 4.80
N LEU A 240 10.48 -19.17 5.82
CA LEU A 240 10.00 -20.11 6.82
C LEU A 240 8.86 -20.98 6.32
N ASN A 241 7.98 -20.41 5.50
CA ASN A 241 6.87 -21.12 4.87
C ASN A 241 6.45 -20.37 3.60
N TYR A 242 6.04 -21.12 2.58
CA TYR A 242 5.46 -20.54 1.37
C TYR A 242 4.32 -21.42 0.86
N ASP A 243 3.34 -20.77 0.27
CA ASP A 243 2.26 -21.41 -0.47
C ASP A 243 2.28 -20.93 -1.91
N MET A 244 2.32 -21.84 -2.85
CA MET A 244 2.33 -21.54 -4.28
C MET A 244 1.08 -22.13 -4.93
N ASN A 245 0.21 -21.26 -5.38
CA ASN A 245 -0.91 -21.67 -6.22
C ASN A 245 -0.38 -22.06 -7.62
N ARG A 246 -0.34 -23.35 -7.87
CA ARG A 246 0.06 -23.95 -9.17
C ARG A 246 -1.15 -24.33 -10.04
N SER A 247 -2.34 -23.84 -9.69
CA SER A 247 -3.53 -24.11 -10.48
C SER A 247 -3.46 -23.38 -11.82
N VAL A 248 -3.74 -24.10 -12.89
CA VAL A 248 -3.88 -23.55 -14.24
C VAL A 248 -5.34 -23.59 -14.62
N ASP A 249 -5.91 -22.43 -14.93
CA ASP A 249 -7.29 -22.31 -15.42
C ASP A 249 -7.28 -21.62 -16.78
N LEU A 250 -7.01 -22.42 -17.81
CA LEU A 250 -6.98 -21.94 -19.20
C LEU A 250 -8.33 -21.41 -19.65
N GLY A 251 -9.42 -22.08 -19.25
CA GLY A 251 -10.77 -21.65 -19.64
C GLY A 251 -11.14 -20.27 -19.15
N SER A 252 -10.88 -20.00 -17.86
CA SER A 252 -11.09 -18.68 -17.28
C SER A 252 -10.19 -17.62 -17.91
N ASN A 253 -8.91 -17.93 -18.13
CA ASN A 253 -7.96 -17.02 -18.77
C ASN A 253 -8.40 -16.63 -20.20
N LEU A 254 -8.88 -17.59 -20.98
CA LEU A 254 -9.42 -17.32 -22.31
C LEU A 254 -10.69 -16.46 -22.23
N THR A 255 -11.61 -16.78 -21.32
CA THR A 255 -12.85 -16.00 -21.13
C THR A 255 -12.57 -14.57 -20.71
N LEU A 256 -11.56 -14.36 -19.86
CA LEU A 256 -11.11 -13.03 -19.43
C LEU A 256 -10.33 -12.28 -20.50
N GLY A 257 -9.89 -12.94 -21.57
CA GLY A 257 -9.08 -12.34 -22.64
C GLY A 257 -7.65 -12.06 -22.22
N ALA A 258 -7.09 -12.89 -21.34
CA ALA A 258 -5.76 -12.69 -20.78
C ALA A 258 -4.65 -12.77 -21.85
N TYR A 259 -4.84 -13.55 -22.91
CA TYR A 259 -3.84 -13.76 -23.96
C TYR A 259 -4.09 -12.86 -25.18
N ASN A 260 -5.34 -12.66 -25.55
CA ASN A 260 -5.72 -11.78 -26.64
C ASN A 260 -7.12 -11.23 -26.40
N ASN A 261 -7.25 -9.92 -26.46
CA ASN A 261 -8.55 -9.25 -26.36
C ASN A 261 -8.61 -8.04 -27.29
N ARG A 262 -9.84 -7.62 -27.60
CA ARG A 262 -10.10 -6.45 -28.42
C ARG A 262 -11.06 -5.52 -27.71
N THR A 263 -10.64 -4.26 -27.57
CA THR A 263 -11.47 -3.20 -27.00
C THR A 263 -11.82 -2.16 -28.06
N ILE A 264 -13.07 -1.81 -28.15
CA ILE A 264 -13.57 -0.74 -29.01
C ILE A 264 -13.87 0.46 -28.11
N TYR A 265 -13.14 1.54 -28.32
CA TYR A 265 -13.31 2.80 -27.61
C TYR A 265 -14.20 3.75 -28.43
N PHE A 266 -15.21 4.31 -27.80
CA PHE A 266 -16.04 5.35 -28.36
C PHE A 266 -15.63 6.73 -27.81
N ASP A 267 -15.29 7.64 -28.69
CA ASP A 267 -15.03 9.05 -28.37
C ASP A 267 -16.34 9.84 -28.48
N PRO A 268 -16.94 10.30 -27.37
CA PRO A 268 -18.22 10.98 -27.40
C PRO A 268 -18.14 12.42 -27.96
N TYR A 269 -16.95 13.01 -28.05
CA TYR A 269 -16.77 14.36 -28.59
C TYR A 269 -16.57 14.36 -30.09
N GLN A 270 -15.83 13.40 -30.60
CA GLN A 270 -15.56 13.27 -32.04
C GLN A 270 -16.50 12.30 -32.73
N PHE A 271 -17.35 11.58 -32.02
CA PHE A 271 -18.22 10.52 -32.52
C PHE A 271 -17.47 9.48 -33.34
N LYS A 272 -16.27 9.10 -32.86
CA LYS A 272 -15.39 8.12 -33.51
C LYS A 272 -15.22 6.87 -32.68
N TYR A 273 -14.99 5.78 -33.38
CA TYR A 273 -14.62 4.50 -32.78
C TYR A 273 -13.16 4.20 -33.09
N THR A 274 -12.44 3.76 -32.07
CA THR A 274 -11.07 3.25 -32.22
C THR A 274 -11.00 1.86 -31.61
N ALA A 275 -10.56 0.88 -32.41
CA ALA A 275 -10.35 -0.48 -31.93
C ALA A 275 -8.88 -0.70 -31.60
N LYS A 276 -8.63 -1.25 -30.41
CA LYS A 276 -7.31 -1.73 -29.98
C LYS A 276 -7.37 -3.22 -29.69
N THR A 277 -6.41 -3.94 -30.20
CA THR A 277 -6.22 -5.36 -29.90
C THR A 277 -5.00 -5.48 -29.00
N PHE A 278 -5.14 -6.17 -27.90
CA PHE A 278 -4.06 -6.58 -27.04
C PHE A 278 -3.72 -8.03 -27.37
N ASN A 279 -2.47 -8.29 -27.65
CA ASN A 279 -1.92 -9.63 -27.78
C ASN A 279 -0.69 -9.75 -26.88
N ILE A 280 -0.67 -10.73 -25.99
CA ILE A 280 0.39 -10.91 -25.02
C ILE A 280 1.76 -11.11 -25.67
N THR A 281 1.81 -11.74 -26.82
CA THR A 281 3.06 -12.02 -27.56
C THR A 281 3.63 -10.78 -28.26
N GLU A 282 2.82 -9.73 -28.46
CA GLU A 282 3.24 -8.48 -29.11
C GLU A 282 3.62 -7.39 -28.12
N GLN A 283 3.56 -7.68 -26.81
CA GLN A 283 3.86 -6.68 -25.78
C GLN A 283 5.36 -6.59 -25.53
N GLU A 284 5.97 -5.55 -26.05
CA GLU A 284 7.34 -5.17 -25.68
C GLU A 284 7.36 -4.62 -24.25
N GLY A 285 8.30 -5.09 -23.43
CA GLY A 285 8.54 -4.55 -22.09
C GLY A 285 7.71 -5.14 -20.96
N VAL A 286 6.89 -6.15 -21.20
CA VAL A 286 6.26 -6.91 -20.11
C VAL A 286 7.36 -7.66 -19.36
N LYS A 287 7.65 -7.22 -18.12
CA LYS A 287 8.60 -7.91 -17.26
C LYS A 287 7.91 -9.03 -16.51
N HIS A 288 8.47 -10.22 -16.59
CA HIS A 288 8.05 -11.31 -15.73
C HIS A 288 8.46 -11.04 -14.28
N THR A 289 7.56 -11.31 -13.36
CA THR A 289 7.85 -11.36 -11.93
C THR A 289 8.82 -12.50 -11.62
N GLY A 290 10.06 -12.33 -11.87
CA GLY A 290 11.07 -13.38 -11.68
C GLY A 290 12.37 -13.09 -12.40
N GLY A 291 12.42 -11.96 -13.10
CA GLY A 291 13.65 -11.45 -13.73
C GLY A 291 14.11 -12.22 -14.96
N SER A 292 13.35 -13.19 -15.46
CA SER A 292 13.63 -13.82 -16.75
C SER A 292 13.03 -12.99 -17.88
N ASN A 293 13.84 -12.67 -18.88
CA ASN A 293 13.38 -12.11 -20.14
C ASN A 293 12.91 -13.21 -21.10
N GLU A 294 12.32 -14.27 -20.55
CA GLU A 294 11.79 -15.35 -21.36
C GLU A 294 10.57 -14.83 -22.11
N ASP A 295 10.59 -14.95 -23.41
CA ASP A 295 9.46 -14.71 -24.27
C ASP A 295 8.28 -15.62 -23.85
N PHE A 296 7.05 -15.21 -24.14
CA PHE A 296 5.86 -16.02 -23.83
C PHE A 296 5.73 -17.25 -24.73
N ASP A 297 6.86 -17.84 -25.15
CA ASP A 297 6.95 -19.03 -26.01
C ASP A 297 6.30 -20.29 -25.41
N PHE A 298 6.08 -20.28 -24.11
CA PHE A 298 5.37 -21.37 -23.43
C PHE A 298 3.85 -21.36 -23.69
N ILE A 299 3.28 -20.29 -24.26
CA ILE A 299 1.87 -20.21 -24.58
C ILE A 299 1.66 -20.77 -26.00
N ASN A 300 0.82 -21.80 -26.14
CA ASN A 300 0.50 -22.33 -27.45
C ASN A 300 -0.11 -21.22 -28.32
N PRO A 301 0.47 -20.92 -29.50
CA PRO A 301 0.05 -19.84 -30.38
C PRO A 301 -1.45 -19.84 -30.72
N ILE A 302 -2.10 -20.98 -30.75
CA ILE A 302 -3.53 -21.09 -31.02
C ILE A 302 -4.40 -20.27 -30.08
N PHE A 303 -3.92 -20.01 -28.84
CA PHE A 303 -4.65 -19.24 -27.84
C PHE A 303 -4.40 -17.72 -27.94
N THR A 304 -3.44 -17.31 -28.77
CA THR A 304 -3.07 -15.90 -28.97
C THR A 304 -3.46 -15.36 -30.34
N GLU A 305 -3.87 -16.20 -31.30
CA GLU A 305 -4.18 -15.80 -32.67
C GLU A 305 -5.42 -14.92 -32.79
N THR A 306 -6.45 -15.20 -32.00
CA THR A 306 -7.72 -14.48 -32.09
C THR A 306 -8.13 -13.88 -30.76
N PRO A 307 -8.73 -12.66 -30.75
CA PRO A 307 -9.29 -12.09 -29.54
C PRO A 307 -10.39 -12.98 -28.96
N THR A 308 -10.18 -13.46 -27.75
CA THR A 308 -11.15 -14.30 -27.03
C THR A 308 -12.18 -13.47 -26.25
N ARG A 309 -11.87 -12.19 -25.99
CA ARG A 309 -12.79 -11.25 -25.35
C ARG A 309 -12.94 -9.97 -26.18
N LEU A 310 -14.19 -9.58 -26.40
CA LEU A 310 -14.54 -8.31 -27.02
C LEU A 310 -15.13 -7.39 -25.96
N MET A 311 -14.61 -6.18 -25.87
CA MET A 311 -15.05 -5.17 -24.92
C MET A 311 -15.40 -3.87 -25.64
N SER A 312 -16.30 -3.08 -25.05
CA SER A 312 -16.56 -1.71 -25.46
C SER A 312 -16.42 -0.78 -24.28
N ALA A 313 -15.81 0.37 -24.49
CA ALA A 313 -15.61 1.39 -23.47
C ALA A 313 -15.81 2.78 -24.06
N ILE A 314 -16.25 3.71 -23.24
CA ILE A 314 -16.22 5.13 -23.59
C ILE A 314 -14.82 5.63 -23.28
N LEU A 315 -14.25 6.40 -24.20
CA LEU A 315 -12.96 7.02 -24.01
C LEU A 315 -13.06 8.05 -22.86
N ASP A 316 -12.24 7.87 -21.84
CA ASP A 316 -12.21 8.78 -20.70
C ASP A 316 -11.31 9.99 -21.03
N LEU A 317 -11.93 11.13 -21.27
CA LEU A 317 -11.26 12.38 -21.61
C LEU A 317 -11.06 13.29 -20.39
N GLY A 318 -11.27 12.77 -19.19
CA GLY A 318 -11.32 13.54 -17.97
C GLY A 318 -12.71 14.13 -17.70
N THR A 319 -12.88 14.75 -16.54
CA THR A 319 -14.12 15.45 -16.18
C THR A 319 -14.22 16.84 -16.80
N LEU A 320 -13.11 17.32 -17.37
CA LEU A 320 -13.01 18.61 -18.06
C LEU A 320 -12.36 18.38 -19.44
N PRO A 321 -12.96 18.86 -20.52
CA PRO A 321 -12.40 18.67 -21.86
C PRO A 321 -11.01 19.30 -21.96
N THR A 322 -10.02 18.52 -22.32
CA THR A 322 -8.64 19.00 -22.49
C THR A 322 -8.22 19.11 -23.94
N GLY A 323 -8.93 18.41 -24.82
CA GLY A 323 -8.62 18.36 -26.25
C GLY A 323 -7.33 17.61 -26.63
N ALA A 324 -6.45 17.33 -25.69
CA ALA A 324 -5.10 16.85 -25.98
C ALA A 324 -4.85 15.36 -25.70
N ASP A 325 -5.53 14.75 -24.73
CA ASP A 325 -5.04 13.52 -24.11
C ASP A 325 -5.84 12.25 -24.36
N ALA A 326 -6.82 12.29 -25.25
CA ALA A 326 -7.54 11.10 -25.67
C ALA A 326 -6.61 9.99 -26.23
N LYS A 327 -5.47 10.37 -26.78
CA LYS A 327 -4.47 9.43 -27.29
C LYS A 327 -3.72 8.66 -26.22
N ALA A 328 -3.61 9.21 -25.03
CA ALA A 328 -2.88 8.57 -23.93
C ALA A 328 -3.60 7.34 -23.36
N GLN A 329 -4.91 7.24 -23.55
CA GLN A 329 -5.70 6.08 -23.12
C GLN A 329 -5.81 4.97 -24.18
N LEU A 330 -5.42 5.28 -25.40
CA LEU A 330 -5.39 4.35 -26.52
C LEU A 330 -4.01 3.72 -26.67
#